data_51e5efe98e4eaec9526a4da7e3a125d3
#
_entry.id   51e5efe98e4eaec9526a4da7e3a125d3
#
_cell.length_a   1.000
_cell.length_b   1.000
_cell.length_c   1.000
_cell.angle_alpha   90.00
_cell.angle_beta   90.00
_cell.angle_gamma   90.00
#
_symmetry.space_group_name_H-M   'P 1'
#
loop_
_entity.id
_entity.type
_entity.pdbx_description
1 polymer ?
#
loop_
_entity_poly.entity_id
_entity_poly.type
_entity_poly.pdbx_seq_one_letter_code
_entity_poly.pdbx_strand_id
1 'polypeptide(L)'
;QAGINPFERMVNRFNSPVVFLEGSNYEEASEFYKDMMDRIAKVDYSLVISEAIQRASNAVRTLRALETIDEPAYEKMLVELDSMRVRLQEDVDQLNKIEEEMRTESREEGNRDADLAMGNRIDDLLAGLEPLKEEAIARAAEVMEQAELAEHRFIQNWNRDVREFENNLYAAMCDFGAVLGPLPDHESISFILNGLGEDSQNLSRRTDKVHVLRKSDVRLCQSGEIDTVELENRSAQYSY
;
A
#
# COMPACT_ATOMS: atom_id res chain seq x y z
N GLN A 1 11.94 5.21 -15.19
CA GLN A 1 11.16 6.24 -15.90
C GLN A 1 9.73 6.06 -15.45
N ALA A 2 9.26 6.94 -14.55
CA ALA A 2 7.86 6.99 -14.13
C ALA A 2 7.03 7.36 -15.37
N GLY A 3 6.20 6.42 -15.84
CA GLY A 3 5.29 6.66 -16.94
C GLY A 3 4.26 7.71 -16.50
N ILE A 4 4.20 8.82 -17.20
CA ILE A 4 3.16 9.83 -17.03
C ILE A 4 1.83 9.12 -17.29
N ASN A 5 0.90 9.22 -16.31
CA ASN A 5 -0.45 8.65 -16.41
C ASN A 5 -1.09 9.09 -17.75
N PRO A 6 -1.69 8.17 -18.54
CA PRO A 6 -2.38 8.51 -19.79
C PRO A 6 -3.40 9.64 -19.61
N PHE A 7 -4.04 9.72 -18.45
CA PHE A 7 -5.01 10.75 -18.11
C PHE A 7 -4.37 12.13 -17.84
N GLU A 8 -3.20 12.20 -17.19
CA GLU A 8 -2.43 13.45 -17.10
C GLU A 8 -1.99 13.97 -18.46
N ARG A 9 -1.70 13.08 -19.42
CA ARG A 9 -1.44 13.48 -20.81
C ARG A 9 -2.69 14.06 -21.47
N MET A 10 -3.86 13.53 -21.15
CA MET A 10 -5.14 14.01 -21.67
C MET A 10 -5.45 15.41 -21.12
N VAL A 11 -5.43 15.60 -19.81
CA VAL A 11 -5.67 16.90 -19.14
C VAL A 11 -4.64 17.96 -19.58
N ASN A 12 -3.36 17.61 -19.69
CA ASN A 12 -2.33 18.53 -20.16
C ASN A 12 -2.42 18.91 -21.64
N ARG A 13 -3.02 18.04 -22.48
CA ARG A 13 -3.29 18.37 -23.90
C ARG A 13 -4.42 19.39 -24.06
N PHE A 14 -5.41 19.37 -23.17
CA PHE A 14 -6.54 20.30 -23.23
C PHE A 14 -6.20 21.71 -22.71
N ASN A 15 -5.17 21.85 -21.90
CA ASN A 15 -4.64 23.15 -21.45
C ASN A 15 -3.78 23.86 -22.50
N SER A 16 -3.60 23.29 -23.72
CA SER A 16 -2.93 23.96 -24.81
C SER A 16 -3.89 24.92 -25.53
N PRO A 17 -3.54 26.17 -25.77
CA PRO A 17 -4.43 27.11 -26.44
C PRO A 17 -4.74 26.63 -27.87
N VAL A 18 -6.01 26.30 -28.11
CA VAL A 18 -6.51 26.00 -29.45
C VAL A 18 -6.59 27.32 -30.22
N VAL A 19 -5.90 27.40 -31.34
CA VAL A 19 -5.99 28.56 -32.26
C VAL A 19 -7.32 28.44 -33.00
N PHE A 20 -8.26 29.34 -32.71
CA PHE A 20 -9.57 29.40 -33.33
C PHE A 20 -9.51 30.15 -34.68
N LEU A 21 -10.18 29.62 -35.69
CA LEU A 21 -10.49 30.30 -36.93
C LEU A 21 -11.91 30.84 -36.84
N GLU A 22 -12.09 32.15 -37.21
CA GLU A 22 -13.33 32.91 -37.08
C GLU A 22 -14.44 32.42 -38.02
N GLY A 23 -15.65 32.12 -37.45
CA GLY A 23 -16.89 31.88 -38.19
C GLY A 23 -18.08 31.75 -37.20
N SER A 24 -19.21 32.37 -37.48
CA SER A 24 -20.33 32.67 -36.57
C SER A 24 -21.21 31.50 -36.08
N ASN A 25 -20.87 30.21 -36.37
CA ASN A 25 -21.50 29.03 -35.79
C ASN A 25 -20.57 28.32 -34.79
N TYR A 26 -19.41 28.87 -34.53
CA TYR A 26 -18.36 28.29 -33.71
C TYR A 26 -18.56 28.53 -32.19
N GLU A 27 -19.32 29.56 -31.81
CA GLU A 27 -19.49 29.89 -30.39
C GLU A 27 -20.34 28.82 -29.68
N GLU A 28 -21.47 28.38 -30.24
CA GLU A 28 -22.33 27.36 -29.63
C GLU A 28 -21.67 25.96 -29.61
N ALA A 29 -20.99 25.58 -30.70
CA ALA A 29 -20.21 24.34 -30.75
C ALA A 29 -19.02 24.40 -29.78
N SER A 30 -18.34 25.54 -29.67
CA SER A 30 -17.25 25.79 -28.73
C SER A 30 -17.69 25.69 -27.26
N GLU A 31 -18.86 26.22 -26.92
CA GLU A 31 -19.42 26.12 -25.55
C GLU A 31 -19.84 24.70 -25.21
N PHE A 32 -20.46 23.97 -26.12
CA PHE A 32 -20.81 22.55 -25.94
C PHE A 32 -19.57 21.68 -25.72
N TYR A 33 -18.54 21.78 -26.56
CA TYR A 33 -17.28 21.06 -26.40
C TYR A 33 -16.56 21.45 -25.12
N LYS A 34 -16.59 22.71 -24.74
CA LYS A 34 -15.97 23.18 -23.50
C LYS A 34 -16.71 22.64 -22.27
N ASP A 35 -18.06 22.64 -22.26
CA ASP A 35 -18.87 22.05 -21.17
C ASP A 35 -18.62 20.55 -21.05
N MET A 36 -18.57 19.84 -22.19
CA MET A 36 -18.31 18.40 -22.23
C MET A 36 -16.91 18.06 -21.74
N MET A 37 -15.90 18.85 -22.12
CA MET A 37 -14.52 18.67 -21.66
C MET A 37 -14.37 19.03 -20.17
N ASP A 38 -15.11 20.03 -19.70
CA ASP A 38 -15.17 20.36 -18.27
C ASP A 38 -15.83 19.23 -17.45
N ARG A 39 -16.80 18.52 -18.02
CA ARG A 39 -17.39 17.32 -17.40
C ARG A 39 -16.40 16.19 -17.31
N ILE A 40 -15.68 15.88 -18.37
CA ILE A 40 -14.63 14.83 -18.38
C ILE A 40 -13.48 15.21 -17.43
N ALA A 41 -13.05 16.47 -17.41
CA ALA A 41 -11.96 16.94 -16.54
C ALA A 41 -12.35 17.03 -15.06
N LYS A 42 -13.62 17.29 -14.74
CA LYS A 42 -14.12 17.36 -13.34
C LYS A 42 -14.21 16.00 -12.68
N VAL A 43 -14.22 14.91 -13.44
CA VAL A 43 -14.42 13.57 -12.91
C VAL A 43 -13.14 12.75 -13.12
N ASP A 44 -12.20 12.90 -12.18
CA ASP A 44 -10.96 12.12 -12.20
C ASP A 44 -11.18 10.67 -11.70
N TYR A 45 -12.23 10.01 -12.24
CA TYR A 45 -12.59 8.64 -11.88
C TYR A 45 -11.43 7.67 -12.15
N SER A 46 -10.71 7.85 -13.26
CA SER A 46 -9.65 6.93 -13.63
C SER A 46 -8.48 6.97 -12.66
N LEU A 47 -8.13 8.15 -12.13
CA LEU A 47 -7.10 8.29 -11.12
C LEU A 47 -7.55 7.67 -9.79
N VAL A 48 -8.77 7.97 -9.35
CA VAL A 48 -9.32 7.45 -8.08
C VAL A 48 -9.42 5.92 -8.12
N ILE A 49 -9.95 5.36 -9.21
CA ILE A 49 -10.05 3.90 -9.39
C ILE A 49 -8.67 3.26 -9.45
N SER A 50 -7.75 3.83 -10.23
CA SER A 50 -6.38 3.32 -10.36
C SER A 50 -5.64 3.33 -9.01
N GLU A 51 -5.81 4.40 -8.23
CA GLU A 51 -5.21 4.52 -6.90
C GLU A 51 -5.84 3.51 -5.91
N ALA A 52 -7.15 3.32 -5.94
CA ALA A 52 -7.84 2.32 -5.12
C ALA A 52 -7.35 0.90 -5.45
N ILE A 53 -7.29 0.53 -6.73
CA ILE A 53 -6.76 -0.77 -7.17
C ILE A 53 -5.30 -0.96 -6.74
N GLN A 54 -4.47 0.09 -6.84
CA GLN A 54 -3.07 0.02 -6.42
C GLN A 54 -2.94 -0.19 -4.91
N ARG A 55 -3.74 0.53 -4.11
CA ARG A 55 -3.77 0.35 -2.65
C ARG A 55 -4.23 -1.05 -2.27
N ALA A 56 -5.30 -1.55 -2.88
CA ALA A 56 -5.77 -2.91 -2.68
C ALA A 56 -4.70 -3.95 -3.04
N SER A 57 -4.03 -3.78 -4.19
CA SER A 57 -2.96 -4.68 -4.62
C SER A 57 -1.78 -4.72 -3.63
N ASN A 58 -1.43 -3.59 -3.04
CA ASN A 58 -0.39 -3.53 -2.02
C ASN A 58 -0.84 -4.24 -0.73
N ALA A 59 -2.08 -4.02 -0.30
CA ALA A 59 -2.65 -4.69 0.88
C ALA A 59 -2.73 -6.22 0.71
N VAL A 60 -3.13 -6.71 -0.48
CA VAL A 60 -3.12 -8.15 -0.81
C VAL A 60 -1.71 -8.74 -0.70
N ARG A 61 -0.69 -8.01 -1.17
CA ARG A 61 0.72 -8.46 -1.04
C ARG A 61 1.16 -8.51 0.42
N THR A 62 0.73 -7.54 1.25
CA THR A 62 0.98 -7.56 2.69
C THR A 62 0.35 -8.79 3.34
N LEU A 63 -0.92 -9.09 3.05
CA LEU A 63 -1.61 -10.27 3.57
C LEU A 63 -0.87 -11.57 3.21
N ARG A 64 -0.37 -11.68 1.97
CA ARG A 64 0.44 -12.83 1.56
C ARG A 64 1.78 -12.88 2.29
N ALA A 65 2.48 -11.75 2.41
CA ALA A 65 3.78 -11.69 3.09
C ALA A 65 3.68 -12.06 4.57
N LEU A 66 2.54 -11.82 5.20
CA LEU A 66 2.23 -12.19 6.58
C LEU A 66 1.63 -13.60 6.70
N GLU A 67 1.54 -14.36 5.60
CA GLU A 67 0.98 -15.72 5.54
C GLU A 67 -0.46 -15.82 6.12
N THR A 68 -1.23 -14.73 6.02
CA THR A 68 -2.60 -14.65 6.53
C THR A 68 -3.66 -15.12 5.53
N ILE A 69 -3.28 -15.24 4.26
CA ILE A 69 -4.10 -15.80 3.18
C ILE A 69 -3.32 -16.89 2.46
N ASP A 70 -4.03 -17.91 1.98
CA ASP A 70 -3.46 -18.96 1.16
C ASP A 70 -3.28 -18.53 -0.31
N GLU A 71 -2.52 -19.32 -1.07
CA GLU A 71 -2.23 -19.01 -2.48
C GLU A 71 -3.49 -18.88 -3.34
N PRO A 72 -4.52 -19.78 -3.21
CA PRO A 72 -5.76 -19.63 -3.97
C PRO A 72 -6.51 -18.32 -3.66
N ALA A 73 -6.56 -17.90 -2.40
CA ALA A 73 -7.20 -16.64 -2.02
C ALA A 73 -6.43 -15.44 -2.56
N TYR A 74 -5.10 -15.49 -2.50
CA TYR A 74 -4.22 -14.48 -3.08
C TYR A 74 -4.45 -14.32 -4.59
N GLU A 75 -4.42 -15.42 -5.34
CA GLU A 75 -4.65 -15.41 -6.78
C GLU A 75 -6.04 -14.88 -7.13
N LYS A 76 -7.08 -15.30 -6.40
CA LYS A 76 -8.45 -14.82 -6.59
C LYS A 76 -8.54 -13.30 -6.42
N MET A 77 -7.95 -12.75 -5.36
CA MET A 77 -7.94 -11.30 -5.11
C MET A 77 -7.22 -10.53 -6.22
N LEU A 78 -6.09 -11.06 -6.71
CA LEU A 78 -5.36 -10.43 -7.82
C LEU A 78 -6.16 -10.44 -9.12
N VAL A 79 -6.81 -11.56 -9.46
CA VAL A 79 -7.66 -11.67 -10.66
C VAL A 79 -8.83 -10.69 -10.59
N GLU A 80 -9.44 -10.53 -9.42
CA GLU A 80 -10.53 -9.55 -9.19
C GLU A 80 -10.05 -8.12 -9.45
N LEU A 81 -8.90 -7.73 -8.86
CA LEU A 81 -8.32 -6.40 -9.05
C LEU A 81 -7.86 -6.16 -10.50
N ASP A 82 -7.34 -7.20 -11.17
CA ASP A 82 -6.95 -7.10 -12.56
C ASP A 82 -8.17 -6.94 -13.48
N SER A 83 -9.29 -7.63 -13.18
CA SER A 83 -10.54 -7.44 -13.91
C SER A 83 -11.08 -6.01 -13.82
N MET A 84 -10.95 -5.36 -12.66
CA MET A 84 -11.31 -3.95 -12.49
C MET A 84 -10.39 -3.03 -13.31
N ARG A 85 -9.10 -3.36 -13.37
CA ARG A 85 -8.12 -2.62 -14.18
C ARG A 85 -8.41 -2.73 -15.67
N VAL A 86 -8.77 -3.91 -16.14
CA VAL A 86 -9.13 -4.14 -17.55
C VAL A 86 -10.38 -3.33 -17.91
N ARG A 87 -11.44 -3.39 -17.09
CA ARG A 87 -12.66 -2.59 -17.32
C ARG A 87 -12.33 -1.09 -17.36
N LEU A 88 -11.53 -0.58 -16.42
CA LEU A 88 -11.11 0.82 -16.43
C LEU A 88 -10.36 1.18 -17.72
N GLN A 89 -9.47 0.29 -18.18
CA GLN A 89 -8.71 0.53 -19.41
C GLN A 89 -9.63 0.56 -20.64
N GLU A 90 -10.61 -0.33 -20.72
CA GLU A 90 -11.61 -0.35 -21.79
C GLU A 90 -12.41 0.95 -21.84
N ASP A 91 -12.87 1.46 -20.69
CA ASP A 91 -13.61 2.72 -20.58
C ASP A 91 -12.74 3.93 -20.98
N VAL A 92 -11.47 3.96 -20.53
CA VAL A 92 -10.50 5.00 -20.92
C VAL A 92 -10.22 4.97 -22.43
N ASP A 93 -10.09 3.79 -23.03
CA ASP A 93 -9.87 3.64 -24.46
C ASP A 93 -11.10 4.11 -25.27
N GLN A 94 -12.31 3.86 -24.78
CA GLN A 94 -13.54 4.38 -25.39
C GLN A 94 -13.62 5.91 -25.29
N LEU A 95 -13.26 6.52 -24.15
CA LEU A 95 -13.18 7.97 -24.02
C LEU A 95 -12.16 8.58 -24.99
N ASN A 96 -10.98 7.99 -25.12
CA ASN A 96 -9.97 8.44 -26.07
C ASN A 96 -10.48 8.35 -27.53
N LYS A 97 -11.23 7.31 -27.86
CA LYS A 97 -11.82 7.15 -29.19
C LYS A 97 -12.88 8.22 -29.49
N ILE A 98 -13.75 8.51 -28.53
CA ILE A 98 -14.72 9.60 -28.64
C ILE A 98 -14.02 10.94 -28.83
N GLU A 99 -12.94 11.21 -28.09
CA GLU A 99 -12.13 12.41 -28.25
C GLU A 99 -11.56 12.53 -29.68
N GLU A 100 -11.06 11.43 -30.23
CA GLU A 100 -10.51 11.44 -31.60
C GLU A 100 -11.61 11.64 -32.65
N GLU A 101 -12.78 11.00 -32.47
CA GLU A 101 -13.97 11.22 -33.31
C GLU A 101 -14.38 12.70 -33.26
N MET A 102 -14.46 13.32 -32.08
CA MET A 102 -14.77 14.75 -31.92
C MET A 102 -13.80 15.67 -32.65
N ARG A 103 -12.50 15.35 -32.66
CA ARG A 103 -11.48 16.13 -33.36
C ARG A 103 -11.62 16.04 -34.90
N THR A 104 -12.10 14.92 -35.39
CA THR A 104 -12.27 14.70 -36.83
C THR A 104 -13.57 15.31 -37.34
N GLU A 105 -14.65 15.17 -36.60
CA GLU A 105 -15.99 15.70 -36.91
C GLU A 105 -16.09 17.22 -36.74
N SER A 106 -15.35 17.84 -35.82
CA SER A 106 -15.27 19.30 -35.68
C SER A 106 -14.73 20.01 -36.94
N ARG A 107 -14.24 19.26 -37.93
CA ARG A 107 -13.79 19.77 -39.22
C ARG A 107 -14.90 19.77 -40.30
N GLU A 108 -16.00 19.08 -40.05
CA GLU A 108 -17.15 19.03 -40.97
C GLU A 108 -18.31 19.79 -40.32
N GLU A 109 -18.85 20.82 -41.01
CA GLU A 109 -19.83 21.78 -40.46
C GLU A 109 -21.09 21.11 -39.88
N GLY A 110 -21.31 21.32 -38.58
CA GLY A 110 -22.66 21.55 -38.00
C GLY A 110 -23.66 20.40 -38.04
N ASN A 111 -23.35 19.19 -37.52
CA ASN A 111 -24.34 18.13 -37.33
C ASN A 111 -24.77 18.03 -35.86
N ARG A 112 -25.80 18.81 -35.45
CA ARG A 112 -26.37 18.80 -34.10
C ARG A 112 -26.77 17.41 -33.59
N ASP A 113 -27.21 16.53 -34.48
CA ASP A 113 -27.62 15.17 -34.07
C ASP A 113 -26.41 14.30 -33.70
N ALA A 114 -25.28 14.51 -34.38
CA ALA A 114 -24.01 13.84 -34.03
C ALA A 114 -23.47 14.32 -32.70
N ASP A 115 -23.54 15.63 -32.41
CA ASP A 115 -23.09 16.20 -31.14
C ASP A 115 -23.93 15.67 -29.95
N LEU A 116 -25.24 15.56 -30.10
CA LEU A 116 -26.13 14.99 -29.09
C LEU A 116 -25.86 13.49 -28.86
N ALA A 117 -25.64 12.73 -29.94
CA ALA A 117 -25.31 11.30 -29.85
C ALA A 117 -23.98 11.08 -29.12
N MET A 118 -23.00 11.94 -29.34
CA MET A 118 -21.71 11.90 -28.70
C MET A 118 -21.78 12.26 -27.21
N GLY A 119 -22.55 13.31 -26.88
CA GLY A 119 -22.84 13.67 -25.47
C GLY A 119 -23.46 12.51 -24.68
N ASN A 120 -24.47 11.85 -25.27
CA ASN A 120 -25.10 10.67 -24.64
C ASN A 120 -24.11 9.52 -24.44
N ARG A 121 -23.19 9.27 -25.38
CA ARG A 121 -22.16 8.22 -25.24
C ARG A 121 -21.19 8.52 -24.08
N ILE A 122 -20.84 9.77 -23.88
CA ILE A 122 -19.99 10.19 -22.76
C ILE A 122 -20.75 10.03 -21.44
N ASP A 123 -22.01 10.47 -21.37
CA ASP A 123 -22.84 10.32 -20.18
C ASP A 123 -23.01 8.83 -19.81
N ASP A 124 -23.23 7.95 -20.78
CA ASP A 124 -23.30 6.51 -20.59
C ASP A 124 -22.00 5.91 -20.04
N LEU A 125 -20.84 6.35 -20.55
CA LEU A 125 -19.53 5.91 -20.06
C LEU A 125 -19.26 6.40 -18.63
N LEU A 126 -19.57 7.66 -18.34
CA LEU A 126 -19.44 8.22 -17.00
C LEU A 126 -20.36 7.51 -16.00
N ALA A 127 -21.59 7.17 -16.42
CA ALA A 127 -22.50 6.38 -15.60
C ALA A 127 -21.99 4.94 -15.35
N GLY A 128 -21.23 4.37 -16.28
CA GLY A 128 -20.56 3.07 -16.12
C GLY A 128 -19.36 3.12 -15.17
N LEU A 129 -18.62 4.24 -15.16
CA LEU A 129 -17.45 4.42 -14.31
C LEU A 129 -17.80 4.63 -12.82
N GLU A 130 -18.95 5.21 -12.50
CA GLU A 130 -19.36 5.45 -11.09
C GLU A 130 -19.44 4.15 -10.27
N PRO A 131 -20.17 3.10 -10.71
CA PRO A 131 -20.21 1.84 -9.98
C PRO A 131 -18.84 1.16 -9.90
N LEU A 132 -18.00 1.25 -10.93
CA LEU A 132 -16.65 0.72 -10.90
C LEU A 132 -15.78 1.44 -9.86
N LYS A 133 -15.93 2.76 -9.73
CA LYS A 133 -15.25 3.56 -8.69
C LYS A 133 -15.69 3.13 -7.29
N GLU A 134 -17.00 3.01 -7.06
CA GLU A 134 -17.52 2.56 -5.77
C GLU A 134 -17.03 1.15 -5.41
N GLU A 135 -17.06 0.22 -6.36
CA GLU A 135 -16.56 -1.14 -6.21
C GLU A 135 -15.06 -1.15 -5.86
N ALA A 136 -14.24 -0.38 -6.58
CA ALA A 136 -12.80 -0.31 -6.36
C ALA A 136 -12.45 0.31 -4.99
N ILE A 137 -13.14 1.38 -4.59
CA ILE A 137 -12.95 2.03 -3.28
C ILE A 137 -13.36 1.08 -2.15
N ALA A 138 -14.54 0.45 -2.26
CA ALA A 138 -15.04 -0.48 -1.25
C ALA A 138 -14.10 -1.68 -1.09
N ARG A 139 -13.62 -2.24 -2.21
CA ARG A 139 -12.68 -3.35 -2.20
C ARG A 139 -11.33 -2.97 -1.62
N ALA A 140 -10.81 -1.78 -1.97
CA ALA A 140 -9.58 -1.27 -1.39
C ALA A 140 -9.70 -1.11 0.14
N ALA A 141 -10.80 -0.51 0.61
CA ALA A 141 -11.04 -0.33 2.04
C ALA A 141 -11.10 -1.67 2.79
N GLU A 142 -11.85 -2.66 2.26
CA GLU A 142 -11.96 -4.00 2.87
C GLU A 142 -10.60 -4.69 2.98
N VAL A 143 -9.82 -4.73 1.89
CA VAL A 143 -8.53 -5.43 1.89
C VAL A 143 -7.49 -4.69 2.74
N MET A 144 -7.52 -3.36 2.76
CA MET A 144 -6.65 -2.56 3.63
C MET A 144 -6.94 -2.81 5.11
N GLU A 145 -8.22 -2.83 5.51
CA GLU A 145 -8.61 -3.17 6.89
C GLU A 145 -8.13 -4.57 7.29
N GLN A 146 -8.29 -5.56 6.40
CA GLN A 146 -7.78 -6.91 6.63
C GLN A 146 -6.25 -6.93 6.79
N ALA A 147 -5.52 -6.18 5.97
CA ALA A 147 -4.06 -6.07 6.04
C ALA A 147 -3.60 -5.41 7.35
N GLU A 148 -4.22 -4.31 7.77
CA GLU A 148 -3.92 -3.64 9.04
C GLU A 148 -4.17 -4.55 10.25
N LEU A 149 -5.28 -5.28 10.26
CA LEU A 149 -5.57 -6.25 11.33
C LEU A 149 -4.57 -7.41 11.35
N ALA A 150 -4.15 -7.89 10.19
CA ALA A 150 -3.16 -8.95 10.07
C ALA A 150 -1.79 -8.48 10.55
N GLU A 151 -1.37 -7.29 10.17
CA GLU A 151 -0.12 -6.66 10.57
C GLU A 151 -0.08 -6.44 12.10
N HIS A 152 -1.16 -5.92 12.66
CA HIS A 152 -1.26 -5.73 14.10
C HIS A 152 -1.18 -7.06 14.87
N ARG A 153 -1.85 -8.11 14.41
CA ARG A 153 -1.76 -9.45 15.01
C ARG A 153 -0.35 -10.03 14.89
N PHE A 154 0.29 -9.85 13.75
CA PHE A 154 1.67 -10.29 13.53
C PHE A 154 2.62 -9.62 14.52
N ILE A 155 2.56 -8.29 14.67
CA ILE A 155 3.38 -7.54 15.61
C ILE A 155 3.14 -8.00 17.07
N GLN A 156 1.88 -8.20 17.45
CA GLN A 156 1.57 -8.69 18.82
C GLN A 156 2.14 -10.08 19.07
N ASN A 157 1.96 -11.01 18.13
CA ASN A 157 2.51 -12.37 18.24
C ASN A 157 4.03 -12.35 18.27
N TRP A 158 4.66 -11.60 17.38
CA TRP A 158 6.10 -11.42 17.34
C TRP A 158 6.66 -10.91 18.67
N ASN A 159 6.10 -9.84 19.21
CA ASN A 159 6.54 -9.26 20.48
C ASN A 159 6.32 -10.21 21.67
N ARG A 160 5.29 -11.05 21.62
CA ARG A 160 5.09 -12.10 22.62
C ARG A 160 6.17 -13.18 22.49
N ASP A 161 6.42 -13.66 21.29
CA ASP A 161 7.35 -14.75 21.02
C ASP A 161 8.81 -14.33 21.32
N VAL A 162 9.17 -13.08 20.99
CA VAL A 162 10.47 -12.49 21.37
C VAL A 162 10.62 -12.42 22.89
N ARG A 163 9.60 -11.93 23.63
CA ARG A 163 9.65 -11.88 25.08
C ARG A 163 9.73 -13.26 25.73
N GLU A 164 9.00 -14.23 25.19
CA GLU A 164 9.09 -15.61 25.67
C GLU A 164 10.48 -16.18 25.45
N PHE A 165 11.08 -15.93 24.28
CA PHE A 165 12.46 -16.32 24.00
C PHE A 165 13.45 -15.66 24.96
N GLU A 166 13.32 -14.36 25.22
CA GLU A 166 14.18 -13.63 26.17
C GLU A 166 14.04 -14.15 27.59
N ASN A 167 12.82 -14.41 28.05
CA ASN A 167 12.58 -15.01 29.36
C ASN A 167 13.28 -16.38 29.49
N ASN A 168 13.19 -17.21 28.44
CA ASN A 168 13.87 -18.50 28.40
C ASN A 168 15.40 -18.36 28.38
N LEU A 169 15.93 -17.34 27.69
CA LEU A 169 17.36 -17.03 27.68
C LEU A 169 17.85 -16.69 29.10
N TYR A 170 17.14 -15.80 29.83
CA TYR A 170 17.50 -15.44 31.21
C TYR A 170 17.37 -16.63 32.15
N ALA A 171 16.33 -17.45 32.04
CA ALA A 171 16.17 -18.68 32.79
C ALA A 171 17.31 -19.65 32.56
N ALA A 172 17.69 -19.87 31.32
CA ALA A 172 18.83 -20.71 30.97
C ALA A 172 20.15 -20.18 31.54
N MET A 173 20.34 -18.85 31.53
CA MET A 173 21.54 -18.24 32.14
C MET A 173 21.58 -18.44 33.66
N CYS A 174 20.43 -18.39 34.38
CA CYS A 174 20.38 -18.72 35.80
C CYS A 174 20.69 -20.20 36.06
N ASP A 175 20.09 -21.12 35.28
CA ASP A 175 20.21 -22.56 35.51
C ASP A 175 21.61 -23.10 35.17
N PHE A 176 22.20 -22.61 34.09
CA PHE A 176 23.43 -23.13 33.50
C PHE A 176 24.64 -22.17 33.62
N GLY A 177 24.54 -21.10 34.40
CA GLY A 177 25.61 -20.10 34.58
C GLY A 177 26.94 -20.67 35.09
N ALA A 178 26.93 -21.86 35.71
CA ALA A 178 28.13 -22.58 36.15
C ALA A 178 29.09 -22.90 34.99
N VAL A 179 28.60 -23.08 33.77
CA VAL A 179 29.41 -23.33 32.58
C VAL A 179 30.36 -22.16 32.28
N LEU A 180 30.06 -20.98 32.79
CA LEU A 180 30.84 -19.76 32.68
C LEU A 180 31.98 -19.69 33.75
N GLY A 181 32.18 -20.76 34.51
CA GLY A 181 33.18 -20.83 35.58
C GLY A 181 34.56 -20.27 35.24
N PRO A 182 35.12 -20.55 34.05
CA PRO A 182 36.44 -20.04 33.67
C PRO A 182 36.50 -18.52 33.40
N LEU A 183 35.35 -17.84 33.21
CA LEU A 183 35.28 -16.41 32.95
C LEU A 183 35.50 -15.64 34.27
N PRO A 184 36.32 -14.57 34.30
CA PRO A 184 36.43 -13.70 35.50
C PRO A 184 35.15 -13.03 35.88
N ASP A 185 34.89 -12.80 37.18
CA ASP A 185 33.60 -12.24 37.68
C ASP A 185 33.30 -10.80 37.22
N HIS A 186 34.30 -10.06 36.80
CA HIS A 186 34.18 -8.68 36.28
C HIS A 186 33.88 -8.62 34.79
N GLU A 187 33.92 -9.73 34.11
CA GLU A 187 33.58 -9.80 32.67
C GLU A 187 32.07 -9.88 32.41
N SER A 188 31.69 -9.53 31.19
CA SER A 188 30.31 -9.54 30.75
C SER A 188 30.15 -10.51 29.58
N ILE A 189 28.93 -11.03 29.45
CA ILE A 189 28.51 -11.91 28.38
C ILE A 189 27.54 -11.14 27.53
N SER A 190 27.76 -11.09 26.21
CA SER A 190 26.86 -10.42 25.26
C SER A 190 26.16 -11.45 24.39
N PHE A 191 24.83 -11.38 24.35
CA PHE A 191 23.99 -12.12 23.42
C PHE A 191 23.54 -11.17 22.32
N ILE A 192 23.77 -11.52 21.08
CA ILE A 192 23.30 -10.79 19.90
C ILE A 192 22.16 -11.61 19.29
N LEU A 193 20.95 -11.09 19.40
CA LEU A 193 19.73 -11.70 18.89
C LEU A 193 19.46 -11.09 17.51
N ASN A 194 19.95 -11.77 16.49
CA ASN A 194 19.88 -11.27 15.13
C ASN A 194 18.43 -11.16 14.66
N GLY A 195 18.03 -9.96 14.24
CA GLY A 195 16.73 -9.69 13.69
C GLY A 195 15.57 -9.69 14.71
N LEU A 196 15.88 -9.70 16.02
CA LEU A 196 14.88 -9.65 17.09
C LEU A 196 14.73 -8.26 17.75
N GLY A 197 15.43 -7.24 17.21
CA GLY A 197 15.31 -5.86 17.68
C GLY A 197 14.01 -5.19 17.28
N GLU A 198 13.63 -4.18 18.06
CA GLU A 198 12.43 -3.39 17.80
C GLU A 198 12.72 -2.35 16.71
N ASP A 199 12.30 -2.61 15.48
CA ASP A 199 11.98 -1.54 14.52
C ASP A 199 10.47 -1.55 14.32
N SER A 200 9.76 -0.83 15.19
CA SER A 200 8.30 -0.74 15.20
C SER A 200 7.73 0.00 13.98
N GLN A 201 8.57 0.59 13.13
CA GLN A 201 8.13 1.39 11.99
C GLN A 201 8.36 0.72 10.63
N ASN A 202 9.15 -0.36 10.59
CA ASN A 202 9.45 -1.00 9.32
C ASN A 202 9.71 -2.50 9.48
N LEU A 203 8.68 -3.33 9.30
CA LEU A 203 8.76 -4.80 9.34
C LEU A 203 9.79 -5.39 8.38
N SER A 204 10.24 -4.63 7.39
CA SER A 204 11.28 -5.04 6.43
C SER A 204 12.70 -4.80 6.94
N ARG A 205 12.88 -3.99 8.00
CA ARG A 205 14.19 -3.67 8.55
C ARG A 205 14.34 -4.29 9.93
N ARG A 206 14.85 -5.51 9.95
CA ARG A 206 15.15 -6.21 11.20
C ARG A 206 16.41 -5.62 11.80
N THR A 207 16.30 -5.15 13.03
CA THR A 207 17.43 -4.74 13.86
C THR A 207 17.87 -5.90 14.73
N ASP A 208 19.08 -5.84 15.23
CA ASP A 208 19.59 -6.83 16.17
C ASP A 208 19.38 -6.30 17.59
N LYS A 209 19.02 -7.18 18.54
CA LYS A 209 18.89 -6.86 19.96
C LYS A 209 20.06 -7.45 20.72
N VAL A 210 20.70 -6.64 21.57
CA VAL A 210 21.84 -7.06 22.35
C VAL A 210 21.51 -7.03 23.83
N HIS A 211 21.80 -8.14 24.49
CA HIS A 211 21.73 -8.28 25.93
C HIS A 211 23.13 -8.45 26.50
N VAL A 212 23.52 -7.62 27.45
CA VAL A 212 24.82 -7.69 28.11
C VAL A 212 24.62 -7.99 29.58
N LEU A 213 25.03 -9.17 30.04
CA LEU A 213 24.93 -9.66 31.38
C LEU A 213 26.29 -9.68 32.05
N ARG A 214 26.41 -9.18 33.29
CA ARG A 214 27.62 -9.37 34.07
C ARG A 214 27.66 -10.78 34.62
N LYS A 215 28.81 -11.42 34.60
CA LYS A 215 28.98 -12.77 35.14
C LYS A 215 28.61 -12.80 36.62
N SER A 216 28.96 -11.75 37.39
CA SER A 216 28.61 -11.65 38.82
C SER A 216 27.09 -11.76 39.06
N ASP A 217 26.26 -11.10 38.20
CA ASP A 217 24.82 -11.14 38.32
C ASP A 217 24.24 -12.51 37.92
N VAL A 218 24.79 -13.14 36.90
CA VAL A 218 24.44 -14.53 36.53
C VAL A 218 24.71 -15.48 37.66
N ARG A 219 25.82 -15.31 38.40
CA ARG A 219 26.16 -16.13 39.53
C ARG A 219 25.21 -15.93 40.73
N LEU A 220 24.79 -14.67 40.99
CA LEU A 220 23.79 -14.38 42.00
C LEU A 220 22.43 -15.01 41.64
N CYS A 221 22.05 -15.04 40.37
CA CYS A 221 20.84 -15.72 39.92
C CYS A 221 20.95 -17.24 40.12
N GLN A 222 22.08 -17.82 39.78
CA GLN A 222 22.32 -19.26 39.95
C GLN A 222 22.32 -19.69 41.43
N SER A 223 22.80 -18.83 42.35
CA SER A 223 22.75 -19.11 43.81
C SER A 223 21.34 -18.89 44.41
N GLY A 224 20.40 -18.33 43.65
CA GLY A 224 19.07 -17.98 44.09
C GLY A 224 18.99 -16.68 44.92
N GLU A 225 20.06 -15.87 44.90
CA GLU A 225 20.08 -14.57 45.60
C GLU A 225 19.28 -13.50 44.82
N ILE A 226 19.17 -13.65 43.48
CA ILE A 226 18.29 -12.87 42.62
C ILE A 226 17.50 -13.84 41.72
N ASP A 227 16.36 -13.41 41.23
CA ASP A 227 15.57 -14.17 40.24
C ASP A 227 15.89 -13.75 38.81
N THR A 228 15.24 -14.41 37.85
CA THR A 228 15.42 -14.13 36.42
C THR A 228 14.99 -12.73 36.04
N VAL A 229 13.95 -12.18 36.68
CA VAL A 229 13.44 -10.83 36.42
C VAL A 229 14.45 -9.78 36.89
N GLU A 230 15.04 -10.01 38.05
CA GLU A 230 16.08 -9.12 38.58
C GLU A 230 17.36 -9.22 37.74
N LEU A 231 17.74 -10.41 37.23
CA LEU A 231 18.84 -10.57 36.32
C LEU A 231 18.62 -9.78 35.02
N GLU A 232 17.39 -9.83 34.48
CA GLU A 232 17.00 -9.03 33.31
C GLU A 232 17.11 -7.53 33.57
N ASN A 233 16.59 -7.05 34.70
CA ASN A 233 16.64 -5.64 35.09
C ASN A 233 18.06 -5.11 35.27
N ARG A 234 19.03 -5.95 35.65
CA ARG A 234 20.46 -5.61 35.76
C ARG A 234 21.23 -5.70 34.45
N SER A 235 20.65 -6.32 33.43
CA SER A 235 21.27 -6.42 32.13
C SER A 235 21.19 -5.09 31.36
N ALA A 236 22.20 -4.80 30.54
CA ALA A 236 22.10 -3.73 29.57
C ALA A 236 21.49 -4.29 28.28
N GLN A 237 20.43 -3.60 27.79
CA GLN A 237 19.75 -3.99 26.55
C GLN A 237 19.75 -2.81 25.58
N TYR A 238 20.02 -3.08 24.29
CA TYR A 238 19.95 -2.08 23.22
C TYR A 238 19.75 -2.76 21.87
N SER A 239 19.18 -2.02 20.92
CA SER A 239 18.99 -2.44 19.51
C SER A 239 19.81 -1.57 18.56
N TYR A 240 20.28 -2.14 17.43
CA TYR A 240 21.06 -1.41 16.42
C TYR A 240 20.83 -1.95 15.01
#